data_b3c1a877e6eb851e02d5a39b2cd72a8c
#
_entry.id   b3c1a877e6eb851e02d5a39b2cd72a8c
#
_cell.length_a   1.000
_cell.length_b   1.000
_cell.length_c   1.000
_cell.angle_alpha   90.00
_cell.angle_beta   90.00
_cell.angle_gamma   90.00
#
_symmetry.space_group_name_H-M   'P 1'
#
loop_
_entity.id
_entity.type
_entity.pdbx_description
1 polymer ?
#
loop_
_entity_poly.entity_id
_entity_poly.type
_entity_poly.pdbx_seq_one_letter_code
_entity_poly.pdbx_strand_id
1 'polypeptide(L)'
;MDYFDPHVFGYLIALLHTLGSIAAVHAVLTVRTAQGSIAWALSLVFIPYLTLIPYLVFGRSTFDGYIKARRQANEEMRKAISDLNWRPWVEEALTARASQAYASLRAMPKLGRAPCLANNQVRLLVNGQATFEAIFQAIDNAREAVLVQFFIVHDDQLGQRLQALLLKKAAEGVAVYLLYDRIGSHSLPHRYVQALRDGGVHVKAFATRSGWLNRFQVNFRNHRKIVAVDGVLGFVGGHNVGDEYLGEKPPLAPWRDTHVEVRGPVVASMQESFAEDWFWAARSLPPLILPDTYPDGGVLCQLLASGPADAYETCSLFFVEAIHAANERIWITSPYFIPDEAVFAALRLAVLRGVDVRILLPSRPDHKIVYAASSLYAFEAVRAGVRVFRYEPGFLHQKVVLIDQEISAIGSANLDNRSFRLNFEVMLLTVDIGFASEVQQMLEQDFAQAHEVAKQESRETHRLQKIGMRIARLISPIL
;
A
#
# COMPACT_ATOMS: atom_id res chain seq x y z
N MET A 1 3.09 19.62 52.76
CA MET A 1 2.58 19.30 51.40
C MET A 1 2.30 20.61 50.69
N ASP A 2 3.35 21.33 50.23
CA ASP A 2 3.24 22.58 49.49
C ASP A 2 4.41 22.61 48.49
N TYR A 3 4.20 21.94 47.33
CA TYR A 3 5.19 21.91 46.25
C TYR A 3 4.57 22.30 44.90
N PHE A 4 3.57 23.17 44.87
CA PHE A 4 3.11 23.78 43.62
C PHE A 4 3.25 25.30 43.73
N ASP A 5 4.42 25.80 43.31
CA ASP A 5 4.58 27.23 43.10
C ASP A 5 3.63 27.71 41.98
N PRO A 6 2.63 28.56 42.27
CA PRO A 6 1.68 29.06 41.29
C PRO A 6 2.36 29.77 40.10
N HIS A 7 3.52 30.36 40.32
CA HIS A 7 4.31 31.02 39.27
C HIS A 7 4.89 30.02 38.27
N VAL A 8 5.39 28.88 38.75
CA VAL A 8 5.93 27.80 37.88
C VAL A 8 4.82 27.24 37.00
N PHE A 9 3.61 27.04 37.53
CA PHE A 9 2.46 26.57 36.82
C PHE A 9 2.02 27.60 35.75
N GLY A 10 2.00 28.90 36.08
CA GLY A 10 1.71 29.97 35.16
C GLY A 10 2.69 30.03 33.96
N TYR A 11 3.99 29.92 34.26
CA TYR A 11 5.02 29.87 33.20
C TYR A 11 4.90 28.65 32.30
N LEU A 12 4.57 27.48 32.86
CA LEU A 12 4.33 26.26 32.05
C LEU A 12 3.15 26.42 31.11
N ILE A 13 2.03 26.99 31.59
CA ILE A 13 0.85 27.27 30.73
C ILE A 13 1.24 28.25 29.62
N ALA A 14 1.92 29.35 29.94
CA ALA A 14 2.35 30.34 28.96
C ALA A 14 3.28 29.73 27.90
N LEU A 15 4.21 28.89 28.32
CA LEU A 15 5.11 28.16 27.41
C LEU A 15 4.32 27.24 26.46
N LEU A 16 3.39 26.44 27.00
CA LEU A 16 2.58 25.52 26.18
C LEU A 16 1.70 26.28 25.17
N HIS A 17 1.10 27.42 25.55
CA HIS A 17 0.33 28.25 24.62
C HIS A 17 1.21 28.91 23.55
N THR A 18 2.43 29.33 23.89
CA THR A 18 3.41 29.84 22.93
C THR A 18 3.80 28.77 21.92
N LEU A 19 4.16 27.56 22.41
CA LEU A 19 4.47 26.42 21.54
C LEU A 19 3.26 26.00 20.69
N GLY A 20 2.06 26.01 21.27
CA GLY A 20 0.81 25.75 20.57
C GLY A 20 0.54 26.75 19.44
N SER A 21 0.77 28.04 19.68
CA SER A 21 0.62 29.10 18.68
C SER A 21 1.61 28.97 17.52
N ILE A 22 2.89 28.65 17.83
CA ILE A 22 3.89 28.35 16.81
C ILE A 22 3.48 27.11 15.98
N ALA A 23 3.04 26.05 16.65
CA ALA A 23 2.57 24.83 16.01
C ALA A 23 1.30 25.09 15.17
N ALA A 24 0.40 25.99 15.57
CA ALA A 24 -0.78 26.38 14.82
C ALA A 24 -0.41 27.07 13.52
N VAL A 25 0.56 28.01 13.55
CA VAL A 25 1.10 28.64 12.32
C VAL A 25 1.72 27.56 11.41
N HIS A 26 2.50 26.66 11.96
CA HIS A 26 3.07 25.55 11.18
C HIS A 26 1.97 24.67 10.56
N ALA A 27 0.87 24.40 11.31
CA ALA A 27 -0.25 23.62 10.78
C ALA A 27 -0.94 24.30 9.59
N VAL A 28 -1.15 25.61 9.67
CA VAL A 28 -1.74 26.40 8.56
C VAL A 28 -0.85 26.35 7.31
N LEU A 29 0.47 26.33 7.46
CA LEU A 29 1.42 26.34 6.36
C LEU A 29 1.68 24.95 5.75
N THR A 30 1.44 23.86 6.49
CA THR A 30 1.92 22.53 6.08
C THR A 30 0.84 21.46 5.94
N VAL A 31 -0.32 21.61 6.58
CA VAL A 31 -1.40 20.63 6.48
C VAL A 31 -2.11 20.76 5.13
N ARG A 32 -2.26 19.64 4.41
CA ARG A 32 -2.75 19.62 3.03
C ARG A 32 -4.23 20.01 2.86
N THR A 33 -5.06 19.79 3.87
CA THR A 33 -6.51 20.10 3.78
C THR A 33 -6.88 21.30 4.63
N ALA A 34 -7.74 22.18 4.11
CA ALA A 34 -8.23 23.34 4.84
C ALA A 34 -8.92 22.97 6.16
N GLN A 35 -9.75 21.90 6.13
CA GLN A 35 -10.44 21.40 7.33
C GLN A 35 -9.44 20.90 8.38
N GLY A 36 -8.41 20.16 7.97
CA GLY A 36 -7.35 19.69 8.86
C GLY A 36 -6.53 20.85 9.42
N SER A 37 -6.19 21.86 8.61
CA SER A 37 -5.51 23.09 9.06
C SER A 37 -6.30 23.83 10.13
N ILE A 38 -7.58 24.04 9.90
CA ILE A 38 -8.48 24.72 10.85
C ILE A 38 -8.58 23.91 12.15
N ALA A 39 -8.81 22.59 12.05
CA ALA A 39 -8.94 21.72 13.21
C ALA A 39 -7.67 21.75 14.07
N TRP A 40 -6.50 21.62 13.47
CA TRP A 40 -5.22 21.68 14.18
C TRP A 40 -4.95 23.08 14.74
N ALA A 41 -5.13 24.14 13.96
CA ALA A 41 -4.86 25.50 14.40
C ALA A 41 -5.71 25.86 15.63
N LEU A 42 -7.02 25.62 15.57
CA LEU A 42 -7.91 25.91 16.70
C LEU A 42 -7.54 25.05 17.94
N SER A 43 -7.34 23.76 17.78
CA SER A 43 -7.03 22.90 18.92
C SER A 43 -5.66 23.22 19.55
N LEU A 44 -4.66 23.59 18.76
CA LEU A 44 -3.33 23.99 19.23
C LEU A 44 -3.32 25.31 19.96
N VAL A 45 -4.18 26.26 19.58
CA VAL A 45 -4.30 27.55 20.27
C VAL A 45 -5.08 27.43 21.57
N PHE A 46 -6.21 26.70 21.55
CA PHE A 46 -7.12 26.65 22.72
C PHE A 46 -6.78 25.56 23.72
N ILE A 47 -6.19 24.42 23.28
CA ILE A 47 -5.96 23.25 24.14
C ILE A 47 -4.55 22.66 23.85
N PRO A 48 -3.46 23.46 23.90
CA PRO A 48 -2.12 23.02 23.49
C PRO A 48 -1.58 21.84 24.32
N TYR A 49 -1.92 21.77 25.59
CA TYR A 49 -1.50 20.70 26.51
C TYR A 49 -2.02 19.31 26.10
N LEU A 50 -3.14 19.20 25.38
CA LEU A 50 -3.66 17.93 24.87
C LEU A 50 -3.27 17.69 23.41
N THR A 51 -3.02 18.74 22.63
CA THR A 51 -2.95 18.66 21.17
C THR A 51 -1.53 18.74 20.60
N LEU A 52 -0.56 19.28 21.33
CA LEU A 52 0.83 19.38 20.86
C LEU A 52 1.45 18.01 20.54
N ILE A 53 1.30 17.03 21.43
CA ILE A 53 1.84 15.68 21.20
C ILE A 53 1.14 14.99 20.03
N PRO A 54 -0.20 14.91 19.97
CA PRO A 54 -0.89 14.42 18.80
C PRO A 54 -0.51 15.14 17.51
N TYR A 55 -0.33 16.46 17.53
CA TYR A 55 0.07 17.21 16.35
C TYR A 55 1.48 16.83 15.86
N LEU A 56 2.43 16.63 16.76
CA LEU A 56 3.78 16.18 16.40
C LEU A 56 3.77 14.81 15.71
N VAL A 57 2.82 13.96 16.07
CA VAL A 57 2.68 12.59 15.51
C VAL A 57 1.86 12.60 14.21
N PHE A 58 0.72 13.30 14.18
CA PHE A 58 -0.30 13.18 13.12
C PHE A 58 -0.40 14.44 12.23
N GLY A 59 0.15 15.57 12.65
CA GLY A 59 0.00 16.85 11.93
C GLY A 59 0.84 16.99 10.67
N ARG A 60 1.81 16.13 10.44
CA ARG A 60 2.67 16.18 9.24
C ARG A 60 2.12 15.31 8.13
N SER A 61 2.00 15.88 6.95
CA SER A 61 1.49 15.22 5.74
C SER A 61 2.57 14.86 4.71
N THR A 62 3.83 15.30 4.90
CA THR A 62 4.95 15.06 3.97
C THR A 62 6.13 14.42 4.67
N PHE A 63 6.82 13.53 3.95
CA PHE A 63 7.99 12.82 4.44
C PHE A 63 9.27 13.34 3.78
N ASP A 64 9.67 14.57 4.13
CA ASP A 64 10.77 15.31 3.51
C ASP A 64 12.11 14.58 3.54
N GLY A 65 12.40 13.86 4.62
CA GLY A 65 13.60 13.04 4.73
C GLY A 65 13.71 11.98 3.66
N TYR A 66 12.58 11.32 3.36
CA TYR A 66 12.50 10.32 2.30
C TYR A 66 12.62 10.95 0.91
N ILE A 67 12.03 12.13 0.67
CA ILE A 67 12.14 12.85 -0.62
C ILE A 67 13.61 13.11 -0.97
N LYS A 68 14.40 13.57 0.01
CA LYS A 68 15.85 13.81 -0.19
C LYS A 68 16.59 12.50 -0.46
N ALA A 69 16.30 11.45 0.31
CA ALA A 69 16.93 10.14 0.11
C ALA A 69 16.59 9.54 -1.25
N ARG A 70 15.32 9.65 -1.69
CA ARG A 70 14.88 9.18 -3.01
C ARG A 70 15.60 9.92 -4.15
N ARG A 71 15.79 11.23 -4.05
CA ARG A 71 16.60 11.96 -5.06
C ARG A 71 18.01 11.41 -5.16
N GLN A 72 18.67 11.20 -4.02
CA GLN A 72 20.03 10.63 -4.00
C GLN A 72 20.05 9.21 -4.57
N ALA A 73 19.08 8.35 -4.17
CA ALA A 73 18.96 7.00 -4.72
C ALA A 73 18.80 7.02 -6.24
N ASN A 74 17.93 7.89 -6.76
CA ASN A 74 17.71 8.00 -8.22
C ASN A 74 18.94 8.51 -8.95
N GLU A 75 19.72 9.42 -8.37
CA GLU A 75 20.99 9.87 -8.95
C GLU A 75 22.04 8.75 -8.97
N GLU A 76 22.14 7.97 -7.88
CA GLU A 76 23.06 6.83 -7.81
C GLU A 76 22.62 5.69 -8.75
N MET A 77 21.32 5.38 -8.81
CA MET A 77 20.78 4.39 -9.75
C MET A 77 21.01 4.81 -11.21
N ARG A 78 20.81 6.08 -11.56
CA ARG A 78 21.10 6.56 -12.93
C ARG A 78 22.57 6.39 -13.29
N LYS A 79 23.49 6.62 -12.38
CA LYS A 79 24.92 6.39 -12.60
C LYS A 79 25.20 4.90 -12.81
N ALA A 80 24.67 4.04 -11.94
CA ALA A 80 24.83 2.59 -12.05
C ALA A 80 24.23 2.03 -13.35
N ILE A 81 23.09 2.56 -13.80
CA ILE A 81 22.39 2.12 -15.01
C ILE A 81 23.01 2.71 -16.28
N SER A 82 23.63 3.92 -16.23
CA SER A 82 24.29 4.50 -17.41
C SER A 82 25.41 3.64 -17.96
N ASP A 83 25.99 2.80 -17.11
CA ASP A 83 27.06 1.87 -17.47
C ASP A 83 26.49 0.53 -18.02
N LEU A 84 25.18 0.30 -17.92
CA LEU A 84 24.49 -0.88 -18.42
C LEU A 84 23.78 -0.53 -19.74
N ASN A 85 24.00 -1.32 -20.79
CA ASN A 85 23.39 -1.17 -22.12
C ASN A 85 21.88 -1.56 -22.13
N TRP A 86 21.05 -0.95 -21.27
CA TRP A 86 19.64 -1.35 -21.11
C TRP A 86 18.65 -0.67 -22.06
N ARG A 87 19.11 0.24 -22.89
CA ARG A 87 18.25 1.06 -23.77
C ARG A 87 17.41 0.30 -24.82
N PRO A 88 17.91 -0.78 -25.50
CA PRO A 88 17.15 -1.36 -26.61
C PRO A 88 15.80 -1.93 -26.22
N TRP A 89 15.70 -2.72 -25.15
CA TRP A 89 14.44 -3.36 -24.77
C TRP A 89 13.44 -2.40 -24.09
N VAL A 90 13.91 -1.28 -23.49
CA VAL A 90 13.02 -0.23 -22.99
C VAL A 90 12.35 0.50 -24.14
N GLU A 91 13.08 0.82 -25.23
CA GLU A 91 12.48 1.43 -26.42
C GLU A 91 11.48 0.48 -27.08
N GLU A 92 11.78 -0.80 -27.18
CA GLU A 92 10.87 -1.82 -27.71
C GLU A 92 9.64 -1.99 -26.83
N ALA A 93 9.83 -2.08 -25.49
CA ALA A 93 8.73 -2.18 -24.54
C ALA A 93 7.87 -0.91 -24.44
N LEU A 94 8.46 0.28 -24.69
CA LEU A 94 7.73 1.56 -24.76
C LEU A 94 7.00 1.77 -26.08
N THR A 95 7.47 1.17 -27.20
CA THR A 95 6.83 1.27 -28.52
C THR A 95 5.54 0.47 -28.63
N ALA A 96 5.30 -0.49 -27.74
CA ALA A 96 3.99 -1.15 -27.59
C ALA A 96 2.88 -0.17 -27.08
N ARG A 97 2.96 1.08 -27.49
CA ARG A 97 1.99 2.13 -27.20
C ARG A 97 0.64 1.77 -27.79
N ALA A 98 -0.25 1.37 -26.98
CA ALA A 98 -1.65 1.48 -27.34
C ALA A 98 -2.43 0.19 -27.49
N SER A 99 -2.71 -0.42 -26.35
CA SER A 99 -4.08 -0.88 -26.28
C SER A 99 -4.97 0.39 -26.09
N GLN A 100 -6.09 0.44 -26.80
CA GLN A 100 -7.08 1.52 -26.64
C GLN A 100 -7.51 1.65 -25.17
N ALA A 101 -7.49 0.54 -24.42
CA ALA A 101 -7.79 0.48 -23.01
C ALA A 101 -6.77 1.25 -22.15
N TYR A 102 -5.44 1.11 -22.38
CA TYR A 102 -4.46 1.93 -21.66
C TYR A 102 -4.57 3.42 -22.02
N ALA A 103 -5.00 3.74 -23.25
CA ALA A 103 -5.25 5.12 -23.65
C ALA A 103 -6.40 5.79 -22.88
N SER A 104 -7.30 5.02 -22.25
CA SER A 104 -8.34 5.55 -21.34
C SER A 104 -7.78 6.02 -20.01
N LEU A 105 -6.64 5.48 -19.58
CA LEU A 105 -5.92 5.84 -18.36
C LEU A 105 -4.92 6.97 -18.62
N ARG A 106 -5.40 8.15 -19.01
CA ARG A 106 -4.58 9.26 -19.51
C ARG A 106 -3.59 9.84 -18.51
N ALA A 107 -3.89 9.76 -17.21
CA ALA A 107 -3.03 10.27 -16.16
C ALA A 107 -1.91 9.28 -15.78
N MET A 108 -2.08 7.97 -16.03
CA MET A 108 -1.18 6.93 -15.58
C MET A 108 0.28 7.09 -16.03
N PRO A 109 0.59 7.52 -17.27
CA PRO A 109 1.98 7.74 -17.70
C PRO A 109 2.75 8.78 -16.86
N LYS A 110 2.04 9.75 -16.28
CA LYS A 110 2.63 10.78 -15.40
C LYS A 110 2.51 10.42 -13.93
N LEU A 111 1.44 9.77 -13.53
CA LEU A 111 1.13 9.42 -12.17
C LEU A 111 2.03 8.29 -11.66
N GLY A 112 2.24 7.26 -12.49
CA GLY A 112 2.96 6.06 -12.11
C GLY A 112 4.48 6.21 -12.00
N ARG A 113 5.07 7.29 -12.52
CA ARG A 113 6.54 7.51 -12.64
C ARG A 113 7.28 6.40 -13.40
N ALA A 114 6.94 5.13 -13.14
CA ALA A 114 7.42 4.00 -13.91
C ALA A 114 6.68 3.90 -15.25
N PRO A 115 7.36 3.51 -16.33
CA PRO A 115 6.74 3.36 -17.64
C PRO A 115 5.77 2.17 -17.66
N CYS A 116 4.82 2.19 -18.59
CA CYS A 116 4.09 1.02 -18.98
C CYS A 116 4.94 0.21 -19.94
N LEU A 117 5.20 -1.06 -19.61
CA LEU A 117 6.10 -1.94 -20.32
C LEU A 117 5.34 -3.14 -20.89
N ALA A 118 5.58 -3.44 -22.16
CA ALA A 118 5.06 -4.63 -22.84
C ALA A 118 5.92 -5.87 -22.51
N ASN A 119 5.58 -6.98 -23.13
CA ASN A 119 6.33 -8.24 -23.09
C ASN A 119 6.44 -8.85 -21.67
N ASN A 120 5.37 -8.69 -20.85
CA ASN A 120 5.32 -9.38 -19.58
C ASN A 120 4.41 -10.61 -19.66
N GLN A 121 4.72 -11.61 -18.84
CA GLN A 121 3.85 -12.72 -18.49
C GLN A 121 3.34 -12.50 -17.07
N VAL A 122 2.05 -12.71 -16.84
CA VAL A 122 1.44 -12.56 -15.51
C VAL A 122 0.70 -13.82 -15.12
N ARG A 123 0.73 -14.15 -13.83
CA ARG A 123 0.01 -15.26 -13.25
C ARG A 123 -0.71 -14.82 -11.98
N LEU A 124 -2.00 -15.08 -11.90
CA LEU A 124 -2.81 -14.81 -10.73
C LEU A 124 -2.53 -15.83 -9.63
N LEU A 125 -2.26 -15.36 -8.42
CA LEU A 125 -2.03 -16.19 -7.24
C LEU A 125 -3.12 -15.93 -6.21
N VAL A 126 -3.97 -16.92 -6.02
CA VAL A 126 -5.14 -16.83 -5.13
C VAL A 126 -4.80 -17.48 -3.79
N ASN A 127 -4.91 -16.70 -2.72
CA ASN A 127 -4.65 -17.09 -1.32
C ASN A 127 -3.17 -17.40 -1.01
N GLY A 128 -2.89 -17.54 0.27
CA GLY A 128 -1.51 -17.61 0.79
C GLY A 128 -0.73 -18.84 0.33
N GLN A 129 -1.34 -20.01 0.25
CA GLN A 129 -0.64 -21.23 -0.13
C GLN A 129 -0.04 -21.11 -1.53
N ALA A 130 -0.85 -20.78 -2.55
CA ALA A 130 -0.36 -20.60 -3.92
C ALA A 130 0.70 -19.52 -4.02
N THR A 131 0.51 -18.42 -3.25
CA THR A 131 1.44 -17.28 -3.23
C THR A 131 2.80 -17.67 -2.66
N PHE A 132 2.83 -18.27 -1.47
CA PHE A 132 4.11 -18.58 -0.82
C PHE A 132 4.82 -19.78 -1.42
N GLU A 133 4.10 -20.76 -1.97
CA GLU A 133 4.72 -21.82 -2.77
C GLU A 133 5.46 -21.24 -3.99
N ALA A 134 4.82 -20.31 -4.73
CA ALA A 134 5.43 -19.65 -5.88
C ALA A 134 6.63 -18.79 -5.48
N ILE A 135 6.51 -17.97 -4.43
CA ILE A 135 7.60 -17.12 -3.92
C ILE A 135 8.78 -17.99 -3.46
N PHE A 136 8.54 -19.04 -2.68
CA PHE A 136 9.60 -19.91 -2.17
C PHE A 136 10.30 -20.68 -3.30
N GLN A 137 9.54 -21.17 -4.27
CA GLN A 137 10.13 -21.80 -5.47
C GLN A 137 10.99 -20.81 -6.26
N ALA A 138 10.55 -19.55 -6.42
CA ALA A 138 11.32 -18.54 -7.09
C ALA A 138 12.64 -18.22 -6.36
N ILE A 139 12.56 -18.04 -5.03
CA ILE A 139 13.75 -17.77 -4.20
C ILE A 139 14.70 -18.98 -4.25
N ASP A 140 14.19 -20.20 -4.16
CA ASP A 140 15.03 -21.42 -4.20
C ASP A 140 15.81 -21.58 -5.51
N ASN A 141 15.24 -21.10 -6.62
CA ASN A 141 15.85 -21.12 -7.94
C ASN A 141 16.74 -19.89 -8.24
N ALA A 142 16.81 -18.91 -7.33
CA ALA A 142 17.58 -17.68 -7.52
C ALA A 142 19.09 -17.97 -7.70
N ARG A 143 19.73 -17.19 -8.57
CA ARG A 143 21.15 -17.35 -8.91
C ARG A 143 22.00 -16.11 -8.64
N GLU A 144 21.42 -14.91 -8.74
CA GLU A 144 22.15 -13.64 -8.65
C GLU A 144 21.69 -12.79 -7.47
N ALA A 145 20.38 -12.46 -7.40
CA ALA A 145 19.86 -11.59 -6.36
C ALA A 145 18.42 -11.90 -5.98
N VAL A 146 18.13 -11.75 -4.68
CA VAL A 146 16.78 -11.86 -4.09
C VAL A 146 16.50 -10.60 -3.28
N LEU A 147 15.52 -9.82 -3.71
CA LEU A 147 15.04 -8.62 -3.03
C LEU A 147 13.67 -8.92 -2.43
N VAL A 148 13.54 -8.86 -1.12
CA VAL A 148 12.31 -9.20 -0.37
C VAL A 148 11.89 -8.01 0.47
N GLN A 149 10.65 -7.55 0.30
CA GLN A 149 10.05 -6.47 1.05
C GLN A 149 8.65 -6.83 1.51
N PHE A 150 8.40 -6.74 2.83
CA PHE A 150 7.08 -6.94 3.42
C PHE A 150 6.79 -5.93 4.51
N PHE A 151 5.52 -5.60 4.70
CA PHE A 151 5.08 -4.76 5.81
C PHE A 151 5.14 -5.53 7.14
N ILE A 152 4.65 -6.78 7.16
CA ILE A 152 4.68 -7.67 8.33
C ILE A 152 5.52 -8.90 8.01
N VAL A 153 6.42 -9.23 8.94
CA VAL A 153 7.14 -10.50 9.01
C VAL A 153 7.02 -11.01 10.44
N HIS A 154 6.50 -12.23 10.62
CA HIS A 154 6.41 -12.91 11.90
C HIS A 154 7.48 -14.01 12.05
N ASP A 155 7.86 -14.33 13.29
CA ASP A 155 8.69 -15.48 13.64
C ASP A 155 7.78 -16.67 13.95
N ASP A 156 7.01 -17.13 12.93
CA ASP A 156 6.15 -18.29 12.97
C ASP A 156 6.58 -19.30 11.91
N GLN A 157 5.77 -20.33 11.62
CA GLN A 157 6.17 -21.42 10.69
C GLN A 157 6.51 -20.86 9.30
N LEU A 158 5.67 -19.99 8.76
CA LEU A 158 5.90 -19.37 7.45
C LEU A 158 7.15 -18.48 7.47
N GLY A 159 7.30 -17.65 8.49
CA GLY A 159 8.46 -16.78 8.66
C GLY A 159 9.77 -17.55 8.82
N GLN A 160 9.76 -18.67 9.54
CA GLN A 160 10.93 -19.54 9.70
C GLN A 160 11.30 -20.26 8.39
N ARG A 161 10.30 -20.67 7.58
CA ARG A 161 10.56 -21.21 6.24
C ARG A 161 11.22 -20.16 5.33
N LEU A 162 10.72 -18.93 5.35
CA LEU A 162 11.34 -17.81 4.62
C LEU A 162 12.78 -17.60 5.11
N GLN A 163 13.00 -17.53 6.43
CA GLN A 163 14.34 -17.34 7.00
C GLN A 163 15.33 -18.42 6.54
N ALA A 164 14.94 -19.69 6.65
CA ALA A 164 15.79 -20.81 6.24
C ALA A 164 16.16 -20.74 4.76
N LEU A 165 15.23 -20.33 3.90
CA LEU A 165 15.45 -20.23 2.47
C LEU A 165 16.38 -19.06 2.12
N LEU A 166 16.21 -17.89 2.77
CA LEU A 166 17.09 -16.75 2.56
C LEU A 166 18.53 -17.04 3.02
N LEU A 167 18.69 -17.75 4.15
CA LEU A 167 19.99 -18.21 4.65
C LEU A 167 20.65 -19.18 3.69
N LYS A 168 19.89 -20.15 3.18
CA LYS A 168 20.39 -21.09 2.16
C LYS A 168 20.92 -20.35 0.95
N LYS A 169 20.17 -19.40 0.39
CA LYS A 169 20.58 -18.67 -0.81
C LYS A 169 21.79 -17.77 -0.55
N ALA A 170 21.87 -17.12 0.60
CA ALA A 170 23.06 -16.35 0.99
C ALA A 170 24.31 -17.25 1.09
N ALA A 171 24.18 -18.44 1.66
CA ALA A 171 25.27 -19.43 1.72
C ALA A 171 25.70 -19.94 0.33
N GLU A 172 24.79 -19.96 -0.65
CA GLU A 172 25.08 -20.27 -2.06
C GLU A 172 25.74 -19.10 -2.83
N GLY A 173 25.94 -17.93 -2.18
CA GLY A 173 26.56 -16.74 -2.77
C GLY A 173 25.59 -15.80 -3.50
N VAL A 174 24.28 -16.04 -3.40
CA VAL A 174 23.24 -15.13 -3.93
C VAL A 174 23.17 -13.87 -3.08
N ALA A 175 23.04 -12.69 -3.70
CA ALA A 175 22.89 -11.42 -3.02
C ALA A 175 21.46 -11.29 -2.46
N VAL A 176 21.27 -11.49 -1.14
CA VAL A 176 19.94 -11.56 -0.50
C VAL A 176 19.69 -10.33 0.34
N TYR A 177 18.57 -9.64 0.09
CA TYR A 177 18.14 -8.42 0.76
C TYR A 177 16.74 -8.57 1.34
N LEU A 178 16.58 -8.29 2.63
CA LEU A 178 15.29 -8.27 3.31
C LEU A 178 15.01 -6.88 3.90
N LEU A 179 13.92 -6.25 3.47
CA LEU A 179 13.39 -5.00 4.01
C LEU A 179 12.02 -5.26 4.65
N TYR A 180 11.84 -4.89 5.90
CA TYR A 180 10.56 -5.02 6.59
C TYR A 180 10.18 -3.72 7.27
N ASP A 181 8.87 -3.43 7.42
CA ASP A 181 8.43 -2.26 8.17
C ASP A 181 8.58 -2.53 9.68
N ARG A 182 9.23 -1.58 10.38
CA ARG A 182 9.54 -1.74 11.81
C ARG A 182 8.30 -1.84 12.69
N ILE A 183 7.24 -1.13 12.34
CA ILE A 183 6.01 -1.09 13.14
C ILE A 183 5.10 -2.25 12.76
N GLY A 184 4.96 -2.54 11.46
CA GLY A 184 4.24 -3.72 11.00
C GLY A 184 4.82 -5.00 11.60
N SER A 185 6.16 -5.09 11.64
CA SER A 185 6.88 -6.26 12.19
C SER A 185 7.38 -6.04 13.63
N HIS A 186 6.62 -5.32 14.47
CA HIS A 186 7.04 -5.00 15.84
C HIS A 186 7.26 -6.24 16.74
N SER A 187 6.61 -7.34 16.42
CA SER A 187 6.72 -8.63 17.13
C SER A 187 7.90 -9.49 16.63
N LEU A 188 8.59 -9.08 15.53
CA LEU A 188 9.71 -9.84 15.00
C LEU A 188 10.90 -9.78 15.98
N PRO A 189 11.35 -10.90 16.56
CA PRO A 189 12.38 -10.88 17.59
C PRO A 189 13.76 -10.56 17.00
N HIS A 190 14.59 -9.91 17.81
CA HIS A 190 15.96 -9.55 17.41
C HIS A 190 16.80 -10.75 16.96
N ARG A 191 16.60 -11.93 17.61
CA ARG A 191 17.29 -13.17 17.25
C ARG A 191 17.05 -13.60 15.79
N TYR A 192 15.81 -13.42 15.26
CA TYR A 192 15.48 -13.73 13.88
C TYR A 192 16.28 -12.86 12.90
N VAL A 193 16.32 -11.56 13.17
CA VAL A 193 17.07 -10.59 12.35
C VAL A 193 18.58 -10.82 12.46
N GLN A 194 19.06 -11.15 13.66
CA GLN A 194 20.49 -11.39 13.89
C GLN A 194 20.95 -12.67 13.17
N ALA A 195 20.19 -13.75 13.23
CA ALA A 195 20.50 -15.00 12.52
C ALA A 195 20.63 -14.78 10.99
N LEU A 196 19.73 -13.99 10.39
CA LEU A 196 19.83 -13.64 8.98
C LEU A 196 21.11 -12.85 8.67
N ARG A 197 21.47 -11.86 9.50
CA ARG A 197 22.70 -11.06 9.30
C ARG A 197 23.96 -11.91 9.45
N ASP A 198 24.01 -12.75 10.46
CA ASP A 198 25.15 -13.64 10.71
C ASP A 198 25.34 -14.65 9.56
N GLY A 199 24.23 -15.03 8.90
CA GLY A 199 24.23 -15.89 7.73
C GLY A 199 24.43 -15.16 6.38
N GLY A 200 24.80 -13.86 6.40
CA GLY A 200 25.16 -13.11 5.19
C GLY A 200 23.98 -12.42 4.48
N VAL A 201 22.78 -12.46 5.02
CA VAL A 201 21.61 -11.76 4.46
C VAL A 201 21.67 -10.27 4.84
N HIS A 202 21.51 -9.38 3.88
CA HIS A 202 21.38 -7.95 4.12
C HIS A 202 19.97 -7.64 4.66
N VAL A 203 19.87 -7.29 5.95
CA VAL A 203 18.57 -7.04 6.60
C VAL A 203 18.48 -5.63 7.13
N LYS A 204 17.44 -4.90 6.74
CA LYS A 204 17.12 -3.56 7.24
C LYS A 204 15.64 -3.45 7.64
N ALA A 205 15.38 -2.62 8.65
CA ALA A 205 14.03 -2.21 8.98
C ALA A 205 13.74 -0.85 8.33
N PHE A 206 12.63 -0.74 7.62
CA PHE A 206 12.11 0.56 7.21
C PHE A 206 11.58 1.28 8.46
N ALA A 207 12.21 2.41 8.77
CA ALA A 207 11.86 3.21 9.93
C ALA A 207 12.00 4.70 9.62
N THR A 208 11.18 5.51 10.25
CA THR A 208 11.17 6.97 10.07
C THR A 208 12.34 7.70 10.76
N ARG A 209 13.37 6.96 11.20
CA ARG A 209 14.45 7.43 12.07
C ARG A 209 15.62 8.09 11.33
N SER A 210 15.45 9.27 10.78
CA SER A 210 16.60 10.13 10.50
C SER A 210 16.33 11.53 11.05
N GLY A 211 16.95 11.88 12.19
CA GLY A 211 16.83 13.17 12.86
C GLY A 211 15.82 13.19 14.03
N TRP A 212 16.04 14.13 14.98
CA TRP A 212 15.22 14.29 16.20
C TRP A 212 13.74 14.56 15.90
N LEU A 213 13.44 15.34 14.84
CA LEU A 213 12.08 15.67 14.42
C LEU A 213 11.34 14.49 13.75
N ASN A 214 12.07 13.55 13.12
CA ASN A 214 11.48 12.39 12.46
C ASN A 214 11.11 11.26 13.44
N ARG A 215 11.52 11.33 14.70
CA ARG A 215 11.14 10.35 15.73
C ARG A 215 9.63 10.27 15.96
N PHE A 216 8.91 11.35 15.70
CA PHE A 216 7.47 11.45 15.87
C PHE A 216 6.68 11.09 14.61
N GLN A 217 7.35 10.88 13.47
CA GLN A 217 6.68 10.50 12.21
C GLN A 217 6.38 8.99 12.15
N VAL A 218 5.93 8.42 13.27
CA VAL A 218 5.53 7.01 13.36
C VAL A 218 4.26 6.69 12.55
N ASN A 219 3.66 7.67 11.89
CA ASN A 219 2.44 7.50 11.12
C ASN A 219 2.68 6.97 9.70
N PHE A 220 3.84 7.25 9.11
CA PHE A 220 4.21 6.73 7.79
C PHE A 220 4.65 5.27 7.87
N ARG A 221 4.12 4.42 6.99
CA ARG A 221 4.39 2.98 6.93
C ARG A 221 4.81 2.56 5.53
N ASN A 222 5.72 1.61 5.48
CA ASN A 222 6.00 0.94 4.22
C ASN A 222 5.10 -0.28 4.10
N HIS A 223 4.00 -0.11 3.37
CA HIS A 223 2.99 -1.16 3.20
C HIS A 223 3.17 -1.96 1.90
N ARG A 224 4.23 -1.70 1.14
CA ARG A 224 4.59 -2.44 -0.07
C ARG A 224 4.93 -3.89 0.26
N LYS A 225 4.55 -4.81 -0.63
CA LYS A 225 4.94 -6.21 -0.63
C LYS A 225 5.50 -6.51 -2.01
N ILE A 226 6.82 -6.65 -2.07
CA ILE A 226 7.56 -6.87 -3.30
C ILE A 226 8.57 -7.99 -3.07
N VAL A 227 8.56 -8.98 -3.95
CA VAL A 227 9.68 -9.91 -4.09
C VAL A 227 10.17 -9.80 -5.52
N ALA A 228 11.49 -9.61 -5.72
CA ALA A 228 12.11 -9.62 -7.03
C ALA A 228 13.31 -10.56 -7.02
N VAL A 229 13.37 -11.44 -8.02
CA VAL A 229 14.38 -12.49 -8.14
C VAL A 229 15.08 -12.34 -9.49
N ASP A 230 16.41 -12.21 -9.46
CA ASP A 230 17.30 -12.18 -10.61
C ASP A 230 16.91 -11.17 -11.71
N GLY A 231 16.15 -10.13 -11.34
CA GLY A 231 15.66 -9.09 -12.27
C GLY A 231 14.63 -9.56 -13.30
N VAL A 232 14.23 -10.84 -13.28
CA VAL A 232 13.32 -11.45 -14.28
C VAL A 232 11.94 -11.73 -13.70
N LEU A 233 11.87 -12.14 -12.43
CA LEU A 233 10.67 -12.62 -11.78
C LEU A 233 10.31 -11.73 -10.59
N GLY A 234 9.05 -11.32 -10.51
CA GLY A 234 8.55 -10.47 -9.44
C GLY A 234 7.20 -10.91 -8.88
N PHE A 235 6.92 -10.51 -7.64
CA PHE A 235 5.66 -10.74 -6.95
C PHE A 235 5.18 -9.46 -6.29
N VAL A 236 3.89 -9.15 -6.45
CA VAL A 236 3.19 -8.02 -5.83
C VAL A 236 1.80 -8.45 -5.40
N GLY A 237 1.32 -7.99 -4.24
CA GLY A 237 -0.05 -8.26 -3.80
C GLY A 237 -0.34 -7.89 -2.35
N GLY A 238 -1.35 -8.52 -1.76
CA GLY A 238 -1.85 -8.18 -0.43
C GLY A 238 -1.20 -8.94 0.74
N HIS A 239 -0.64 -10.13 0.51
CA HIS A 239 -0.12 -10.99 1.58
C HIS A 239 1.11 -10.41 2.28
N ASN A 240 1.19 -10.59 3.60
CA ASN A 240 2.41 -10.46 4.39
C ASN A 240 2.92 -11.85 4.79
N VAL A 241 4.02 -11.91 5.56
CA VAL A 241 4.64 -13.15 6.01
C VAL A 241 4.17 -13.48 7.44
N GLY A 242 3.33 -14.49 7.55
CA GLY A 242 2.77 -15.01 8.79
C GLY A 242 1.75 -16.11 8.53
N ASP A 243 1.59 -17.04 9.48
CA ASP A 243 0.71 -18.19 9.33
C ASP A 243 -0.78 -17.80 9.15
N GLU A 244 -1.19 -16.62 9.64
CA GLU A 244 -2.53 -16.09 9.41
C GLU A 244 -2.84 -15.87 7.93
N TYR A 245 -1.83 -15.51 7.13
CA TYR A 245 -2.00 -15.29 5.68
C TYR A 245 -2.13 -16.59 4.89
N LEU A 246 -1.80 -17.75 5.50
CA LEU A 246 -2.14 -19.07 4.96
C LEU A 246 -3.61 -19.45 5.21
N GLY A 247 -4.33 -18.67 6.02
CA GLY A 247 -5.73 -18.89 6.33
C GLY A 247 -5.97 -19.93 7.43
N GLU A 248 -4.96 -20.21 8.25
CA GLU A 248 -5.00 -21.26 9.26
C GLU A 248 -5.31 -20.75 10.68
N LYS A 249 -5.27 -19.44 10.92
CA LYS A 249 -5.46 -18.85 12.26
C LYS A 249 -6.86 -18.29 12.49
N PRO A 250 -7.69 -18.88 13.38
CA PRO A 250 -8.92 -18.26 13.85
C PRO A 250 -8.62 -16.92 14.58
N PRO A 251 -9.57 -15.97 14.66
CA PRO A 251 -10.96 -16.02 14.17
C PRO A 251 -11.12 -15.53 12.72
N LEU A 252 -10.04 -15.12 12.04
CA LEU A 252 -10.09 -14.53 10.69
C LEU A 252 -9.98 -15.56 9.56
N ALA A 253 -9.67 -16.80 9.90
CA ALA A 253 -9.60 -17.90 8.93
C ALA A 253 -10.98 -18.21 8.30
N PRO A 254 -11.03 -18.61 7.01
CA PRO A 254 -9.94 -18.55 6.04
C PRO A 254 -9.56 -17.12 5.66
N TRP A 255 -8.29 -16.90 5.29
CA TRP A 255 -7.78 -15.60 4.83
C TRP A 255 -7.85 -15.53 3.31
N ARG A 256 -8.64 -14.59 2.79
CA ARG A 256 -8.81 -14.39 1.34
C ARG A 256 -7.98 -13.21 0.86
N ASP A 257 -6.93 -13.47 0.10
CA ASP A 257 -6.06 -12.43 -0.46
C ASP A 257 -5.56 -12.82 -1.85
N THR A 258 -4.92 -11.89 -2.56
CA THR A 258 -4.49 -12.05 -3.94
C THR A 258 -3.10 -11.47 -4.15
N HIS A 259 -2.27 -12.21 -4.91
CA HIS A 259 -0.96 -11.79 -5.41
C HIS A 259 -0.87 -11.99 -6.93
N VAL A 260 0.12 -11.37 -7.52
CA VAL A 260 0.51 -11.59 -8.91
C VAL A 260 1.98 -11.98 -8.97
N GLU A 261 2.28 -13.03 -9.70
CA GLU A 261 3.61 -13.31 -10.23
C GLU A 261 3.73 -12.64 -11.60
N VAL A 262 4.84 -11.97 -11.84
CA VAL A 262 5.13 -11.37 -13.12
C VAL A 262 6.55 -11.69 -13.56
N ARG A 263 6.70 -12.04 -14.86
CA ARG A 263 7.99 -12.23 -15.53
C ARG A 263 8.10 -11.24 -16.66
N GLY A 264 9.16 -10.46 -16.69
CA GLY A 264 9.36 -9.52 -17.79
C GLY A 264 9.90 -8.16 -17.37
N PRO A 265 9.88 -7.19 -18.28
CA PRO A 265 10.51 -5.88 -18.10
C PRO A 265 10.01 -5.07 -16.89
N VAL A 266 8.75 -5.27 -16.46
CA VAL A 266 8.20 -4.53 -15.30
C VAL A 266 8.90 -4.86 -13.98
N VAL A 267 9.64 -5.98 -13.91
CA VAL A 267 10.44 -6.35 -12.73
C VAL A 267 11.54 -5.34 -12.44
N ALA A 268 12.06 -4.66 -13.48
CA ALA A 268 13.01 -3.55 -13.31
C ALA A 268 12.38 -2.41 -12.46
N SER A 269 11.11 -2.07 -12.71
CA SER A 269 10.40 -1.07 -11.90
C SER A 269 10.16 -1.53 -10.46
N MET A 270 10.01 -2.84 -10.24
CA MET A 270 9.90 -3.41 -8.89
C MET A 270 11.23 -3.30 -8.14
N GLN A 271 12.35 -3.59 -8.80
CA GLN A 271 13.70 -3.40 -8.24
C GLN A 271 13.95 -1.93 -7.92
N GLU A 272 13.57 -1.00 -8.81
CA GLU A 272 13.70 0.45 -8.58
C GLU A 272 12.92 0.87 -7.32
N SER A 273 11.66 0.44 -7.19
CA SER A 273 10.83 0.73 -6.01
C SER A 273 11.45 0.17 -4.72
N PHE A 274 11.97 -1.05 -4.76
CA PHE A 274 12.70 -1.65 -3.63
C PHE A 274 13.96 -0.85 -3.30
N ALA A 275 14.76 -0.48 -4.30
CA ALA A 275 16.03 0.21 -4.13
C ALA A 275 15.85 1.62 -3.52
N GLU A 276 14.79 2.36 -3.89
CA GLU A 276 14.44 3.63 -3.24
C GLU A 276 14.19 3.44 -1.73
N ASP A 277 13.39 2.43 -1.36
CA ASP A 277 13.06 2.13 0.04
C ASP A 277 14.26 1.59 0.81
N TRP A 278 15.08 0.76 0.17
CA TRP A 278 16.31 0.24 0.75
C TRP A 278 17.33 1.37 0.99
N PHE A 279 17.50 2.27 0.02
CA PHE A 279 18.42 3.41 0.17
C PHE A 279 18.02 4.32 1.32
N TRP A 280 16.72 4.51 1.55
CA TRP A 280 16.26 5.22 2.74
C TRP A 280 16.74 4.54 4.02
N ALA A 281 16.65 3.22 4.09
CA ALA A 281 16.97 2.44 5.31
C ALA A 281 18.48 2.19 5.50
N ALA A 282 19.26 2.08 4.41
CA ALA A 282 20.64 1.59 4.43
C ALA A 282 21.67 2.61 3.95
N ARG A 283 21.27 3.64 3.19
CA ARG A 283 22.17 4.59 2.49
C ARG A 283 23.12 3.91 1.51
N SER A 284 22.71 2.82 0.92
CA SER A 284 23.40 2.09 -0.14
C SER A 284 22.36 1.48 -1.08
N LEU A 285 22.74 1.18 -2.31
CA LEU A 285 21.88 0.48 -3.26
C LEU A 285 22.07 -1.04 -3.16
N PRO A 286 21.01 -1.83 -3.37
CA PRO A 286 21.15 -3.25 -3.67
C PRO A 286 21.65 -3.42 -5.11
N PRO A 287 22.13 -4.62 -5.52
CA PRO A 287 22.40 -4.89 -6.92
C PRO A 287 21.08 -4.79 -7.72
N LEU A 288 21.13 -4.10 -8.85
CA LEU A 288 20.06 -4.04 -9.83
C LEU A 288 20.44 -4.99 -10.98
N ILE A 289 19.68 -6.06 -11.10
CA ILE A 289 19.91 -7.07 -12.14
C ILE A 289 19.03 -6.72 -13.34
N LEU A 290 19.64 -6.49 -14.48
CA LEU A 290 18.97 -6.25 -15.75
C LEU A 290 19.39 -7.36 -16.72
N PRO A 291 18.53 -8.33 -16.98
CA PRO A 291 18.86 -9.42 -17.90
C PRO A 291 18.95 -8.89 -19.33
N ASP A 292 19.79 -9.55 -20.15
CA ASP A 292 19.96 -9.21 -21.56
C ASP A 292 18.66 -9.44 -22.37
N THR A 293 17.86 -10.41 -21.97
CA THR A 293 16.58 -10.75 -22.60
C THR A 293 15.54 -11.12 -21.56
N TYR A 294 14.28 -10.85 -21.88
CA TYR A 294 13.13 -11.31 -21.11
C TYR A 294 12.37 -12.38 -21.89
N PRO A 295 11.64 -13.28 -21.19
CA PRO A 295 10.72 -14.20 -21.84
C PRO A 295 9.69 -13.44 -22.68
N ASP A 296 9.32 -13.98 -23.84
CA ASP A 296 8.25 -13.43 -24.64
C ASP A 296 6.93 -13.43 -23.86
N GLY A 297 6.25 -12.28 -23.85
CA GLY A 297 4.97 -12.08 -23.18
C GLY A 297 4.12 -11.06 -23.92
N GLY A 298 2.80 -11.11 -23.70
CA GLY A 298 1.86 -10.20 -24.36
C GLY A 298 1.30 -9.10 -23.47
N VAL A 299 1.50 -9.20 -22.15
CA VAL A 299 0.79 -8.34 -21.21
C VAL A 299 1.50 -7.01 -21.04
N LEU A 300 0.74 -5.91 -21.15
CA LEU A 300 1.19 -4.58 -20.76
C LEU A 300 1.09 -4.45 -19.23
N CYS A 301 2.20 -4.06 -18.61
CA CYS A 301 2.25 -3.86 -17.17
C CYS A 301 2.84 -2.50 -16.81
N GLN A 302 2.28 -1.87 -15.77
CA GLN A 302 2.83 -0.69 -15.14
C GLN A 302 2.86 -0.86 -13.63
N LEU A 303 4.01 -0.63 -13.00
CA LEU A 303 4.10 -0.55 -11.55
C LEU A 303 3.76 0.85 -11.08
N LEU A 304 2.73 0.97 -10.25
CA LEU A 304 2.39 2.20 -9.55
C LEU A 304 2.92 2.13 -8.12
N ALA A 305 4.04 2.77 -7.86
CA ALA A 305 4.54 2.99 -6.51
C ALA A 305 4.09 4.35 -6.01
N SER A 306 3.36 4.40 -4.90
CA SER A 306 2.85 5.62 -4.29
C SER A 306 3.34 5.80 -2.86
N GLY A 307 3.25 7.04 -2.34
CA GLY A 307 3.63 7.29 -0.95
C GLY A 307 3.56 8.75 -0.51
N PRO A 308 3.74 9.02 0.80
CA PRO A 308 3.67 10.37 1.38
C PRO A 308 4.77 11.31 0.89
N ALA A 309 5.72 10.81 0.10
CA ALA A 309 6.80 11.57 -0.52
C ALA A 309 6.48 12.03 -1.95
N ASP A 310 5.30 11.74 -2.46
CA ASP A 310 4.89 12.13 -3.79
C ASP A 310 4.39 13.58 -3.82
N ALA A 311 4.52 14.23 -4.99
CA ALA A 311 4.05 15.60 -5.19
C ALA A 311 2.51 15.68 -5.13
N TYR A 312 1.84 14.58 -5.50
CA TYR A 312 0.38 14.45 -5.50
C TYR A 312 -0.04 13.29 -4.60
N GLU A 313 -1.31 13.19 -4.26
CA GLU A 313 -1.91 11.99 -3.66
C GLU A 313 -2.03 10.87 -4.71
N THR A 314 -0.88 10.31 -5.12
CA THR A 314 -0.76 9.37 -6.25
C THR A 314 -1.75 8.20 -6.13
N CYS A 315 -1.90 7.61 -4.95
CA CYS A 315 -2.82 6.50 -4.73
C CYS A 315 -4.29 6.89 -4.88
N SER A 316 -4.72 8.02 -4.31
CA SER A 316 -6.09 8.55 -4.48
C SER A 316 -6.38 8.88 -5.94
N LEU A 317 -5.46 9.56 -6.62
CA LEU A 317 -5.61 9.92 -8.04
C LEU A 317 -5.63 8.68 -8.94
N PHE A 318 -4.91 7.60 -8.58
CA PHE A 318 -5.03 6.32 -9.28
C PHE A 318 -6.46 5.79 -9.23
N PHE A 319 -7.09 5.75 -8.05
CA PHE A 319 -8.47 5.29 -7.93
C PHE A 319 -9.44 6.20 -8.67
N VAL A 320 -9.25 7.52 -8.63
CA VAL A 320 -10.07 8.49 -9.39
C VAL A 320 -9.97 8.22 -10.88
N GLU A 321 -8.75 8.04 -11.41
CA GLU A 321 -8.51 7.74 -12.82
C GLU A 321 -9.11 6.39 -13.23
N ALA A 322 -8.91 5.35 -12.41
CA ALA A 322 -9.47 4.02 -12.65
C ALA A 322 -11.00 4.05 -12.73
N ILE A 323 -11.66 4.77 -11.80
CA ILE A 323 -13.12 4.91 -11.78
C ILE A 323 -13.60 5.75 -12.98
N HIS A 324 -12.82 6.76 -13.37
CA HIS A 324 -13.16 7.62 -14.51
C HIS A 324 -13.02 6.88 -15.85
N ALA A 325 -12.02 6.01 -15.99
CA ALA A 325 -11.76 5.23 -17.18
C ALA A 325 -12.83 4.14 -17.44
N ALA A 326 -13.52 3.69 -16.40
CA ALA A 326 -14.55 2.66 -16.53
C ALA A 326 -15.74 3.14 -17.34
N ASN A 327 -16.15 2.34 -18.35
CA ASN A 327 -17.30 2.61 -19.22
C ASN A 327 -18.47 1.64 -18.94
N GLU A 328 -18.17 0.37 -18.65
CA GLU A 328 -19.18 -0.68 -18.44
C GLU A 328 -19.24 -1.07 -16.96
N ARG A 329 -18.10 -1.34 -16.34
CA ARG A 329 -18.00 -1.79 -14.94
C ARG A 329 -16.70 -1.39 -14.28
N ILE A 330 -16.77 -1.21 -12.97
CA ILE A 330 -15.61 -1.19 -12.09
C ILE A 330 -15.91 -1.99 -10.81
N TRP A 331 -15.11 -3.03 -10.57
CA TRP A 331 -15.22 -3.86 -9.38
C TRP A 331 -13.96 -3.68 -8.52
N ILE A 332 -14.15 -3.32 -7.26
CA ILE A 332 -13.07 -3.02 -6.33
C ILE A 332 -13.21 -3.91 -5.12
N THR A 333 -12.12 -4.55 -4.70
CA THR A 333 -12.05 -5.27 -3.44
C THR A 333 -11.03 -4.61 -2.52
N SER A 334 -11.39 -4.47 -1.25
CA SER A 334 -10.51 -3.89 -0.24
C SER A 334 -10.96 -4.34 1.15
N PRO A 335 -10.03 -4.56 2.11
CA PRO A 335 -10.41 -4.83 3.49
C PRO A 335 -11.08 -3.62 4.15
N TYR A 336 -10.78 -2.41 3.68
CA TYR A 336 -11.30 -1.16 4.24
C TYR A 336 -11.90 -0.29 3.15
N PHE A 337 -12.97 0.43 3.51
CA PHE A 337 -13.64 1.37 2.62
C PHE A 337 -13.84 2.71 3.35
N ILE A 338 -12.80 3.54 3.31
CA ILE A 338 -12.77 4.87 3.92
C ILE A 338 -12.19 5.86 2.88
N PRO A 339 -12.87 6.00 1.72
CA PRO A 339 -12.38 6.83 0.63
C PRO A 339 -12.37 8.32 1.01
N ASP A 340 -11.51 9.07 0.35
CA ASP A 340 -11.58 10.52 0.38
C ASP A 340 -12.74 11.04 -0.48
N GLU A 341 -12.97 12.36 -0.43
CA GLU A 341 -14.07 13.00 -1.15
C GLU A 341 -13.95 12.84 -2.67
N ALA A 342 -12.72 12.87 -3.21
CA ALA A 342 -12.47 12.76 -4.64
C ALA A 342 -12.84 11.38 -5.17
N VAL A 343 -12.37 10.32 -4.52
CA VAL A 343 -12.71 8.92 -4.86
C VAL A 343 -14.21 8.66 -4.68
N PHE A 344 -14.80 9.16 -3.59
CA PHE A 344 -16.23 8.97 -3.35
C PHE A 344 -17.10 9.70 -4.38
N ALA A 345 -16.71 10.90 -4.81
CA ALA A 345 -17.38 11.65 -5.88
C ALA A 345 -17.25 10.93 -7.23
N ALA A 346 -16.07 10.37 -7.53
CA ALA A 346 -15.84 9.59 -8.76
C ALA A 346 -16.74 8.34 -8.80
N LEU A 347 -16.89 7.61 -7.70
CA LEU A 347 -17.81 6.45 -7.59
C LEU A 347 -19.27 6.85 -7.89
N ARG A 348 -19.73 7.97 -7.32
CA ARG A 348 -21.08 8.50 -7.59
C ARG A 348 -21.27 8.84 -9.06
N LEU A 349 -20.26 9.48 -9.66
CA LEU A 349 -20.32 9.87 -11.08
C LEU A 349 -20.33 8.64 -11.97
N ALA A 350 -19.56 7.60 -11.66
CA ALA A 350 -19.57 6.33 -12.39
C ALA A 350 -20.96 5.69 -12.39
N VAL A 351 -21.63 5.63 -11.22
CA VAL A 351 -23.02 5.15 -11.10
C VAL A 351 -23.97 5.99 -11.98
N LEU A 352 -23.85 7.32 -11.96
CA LEU A 352 -24.69 8.21 -12.77
C LEU A 352 -24.44 8.04 -14.28
N ARG A 353 -23.25 7.61 -14.69
CA ARG A 353 -22.93 7.24 -16.07
C ARG A 353 -23.49 5.86 -16.47
N GLY A 354 -24.07 5.10 -15.54
CA GLY A 354 -24.59 3.76 -15.77
C GLY A 354 -23.56 2.64 -15.65
N VAL A 355 -22.38 2.92 -15.11
CA VAL A 355 -21.31 1.91 -14.86
C VAL A 355 -21.76 0.98 -13.73
N ASP A 356 -21.55 -0.34 -13.88
CA ASP A 356 -21.74 -1.33 -12.80
C ASP A 356 -20.61 -1.20 -11.76
N VAL A 357 -20.87 -0.45 -10.70
CA VAL A 357 -19.90 -0.20 -9.62
C VAL A 357 -20.14 -1.17 -8.49
N ARG A 358 -19.18 -2.10 -8.26
CA ARG A 358 -19.23 -3.06 -7.16
C ARG A 358 -18.04 -2.91 -6.23
N ILE A 359 -18.32 -2.96 -4.91
CA ILE A 359 -17.29 -2.93 -3.88
C ILE A 359 -17.47 -4.16 -2.99
N LEU A 360 -16.42 -4.96 -2.86
CA LEU A 360 -16.40 -6.14 -2.00
C LEU A 360 -15.55 -5.88 -0.75
N LEU A 361 -16.14 -6.06 0.42
CA LEU A 361 -15.56 -5.78 1.74
C LEU A 361 -15.68 -7.02 2.63
N PRO A 362 -14.87 -7.18 3.69
CA PRO A 362 -15.06 -8.25 4.66
C PRO A 362 -16.34 -8.05 5.48
N SER A 363 -17.00 -9.14 5.88
CA SER A 363 -18.08 -9.15 6.85
C SER A 363 -17.57 -9.09 8.28
N ARG A 364 -16.34 -9.59 8.54
CA ARG A 364 -15.72 -9.67 9.87
C ARG A 364 -14.67 -8.57 10.04
N PRO A 365 -14.62 -7.89 11.20
CA PRO A 365 -13.59 -6.88 11.48
C PRO A 365 -12.28 -7.53 11.97
N ASP A 366 -11.16 -7.04 11.47
CA ASP A 366 -9.84 -7.14 12.13
C ASP A 366 -9.66 -6.00 13.14
N HIS A 367 -10.11 -4.79 12.77
CA HIS A 367 -10.10 -3.58 13.59
C HIS A 367 -11.49 -2.97 13.73
N LYS A 368 -12.09 -3.04 14.91
CA LYS A 368 -13.49 -2.60 15.17
C LYS A 368 -13.77 -1.15 14.78
N ILE A 369 -12.82 -0.23 15.02
CA ILE A 369 -13.01 1.20 14.72
C ILE A 369 -12.99 1.43 13.21
N VAL A 370 -12.02 0.82 12.50
CA VAL A 370 -11.92 0.89 11.03
C VAL A 370 -13.16 0.29 10.39
N TYR A 371 -13.62 -0.85 10.89
CA TYR A 371 -14.85 -1.49 10.41
C TYR A 371 -16.10 -0.62 10.61
N ALA A 372 -16.20 0.07 11.76
CA ALA A 372 -17.31 0.97 12.03
C ALA A 372 -17.33 2.18 11.07
N ALA A 373 -16.17 2.79 10.81
CA ALA A 373 -16.02 3.86 9.83
C ALA A 373 -16.34 3.36 8.42
N SER A 374 -15.74 2.24 8.00
CA SER A 374 -15.98 1.59 6.71
C SER A 374 -17.46 1.26 6.47
N SER A 375 -18.17 0.80 7.51
CA SER A 375 -19.61 0.50 7.41
C SER A 375 -20.45 1.75 7.15
N LEU A 376 -20.09 2.90 7.72
CA LEU A 376 -20.80 4.16 7.46
C LEU A 376 -20.62 4.58 5.98
N TYR A 377 -19.40 4.53 5.45
CA TYR A 377 -19.13 4.82 4.05
C TYR A 377 -19.81 3.82 3.10
N ALA A 378 -19.85 2.54 3.46
CA ALA A 378 -20.57 1.51 2.71
C ALA A 378 -22.08 1.85 2.61
N PHE A 379 -22.71 2.25 3.71
CA PHE A 379 -24.12 2.69 3.68
C PHE A 379 -24.34 3.96 2.85
N GLU A 380 -23.39 4.89 2.85
CA GLU A 380 -23.45 6.09 2.00
C GLU A 380 -23.29 5.74 0.52
N ALA A 381 -22.41 4.78 0.19
CA ALA A 381 -22.22 4.28 -1.17
C ALA A 381 -23.44 3.55 -1.71
N VAL A 382 -24.07 2.68 -0.90
CA VAL A 382 -25.33 1.99 -1.27
C VAL A 382 -26.46 2.99 -1.53
N ARG A 383 -26.56 4.07 -0.75
CA ARG A 383 -27.52 5.14 -1.01
C ARG A 383 -27.25 5.89 -2.31
N ALA A 384 -25.99 5.98 -2.71
CA ALA A 384 -25.56 6.59 -3.98
C ALA A 384 -25.75 5.66 -5.19
N GLY A 385 -26.12 4.39 -4.98
CA GLY A 385 -26.34 3.41 -6.04
C GLY A 385 -25.16 2.48 -6.32
N VAL A 386 -24.09 2.57 -5.53
CA VAL A 386 -22.98 1.61 -5.57
C VAL A 386 -23.44 0.30 -4.97
N ARG A 387 -23.14 -0.82 -5.61
CA ARG A 387 -23.42 -2.16 -5.08
C ARG A 387 -22.28 -2.56 -4.14
N VAL A 388 -22.59 -2.72 -2.85
CA VAL A 388 -21.61 -3.11 -1.83
C VAL A 388 -21.92 -4.52 -1.37
N PHE A 389 -20.89 -5.37 -1.30
CA PHE A 389 -20.97 -6.76 -0.90
C PHE A 389 -20.12 -7.01 0.33
N ARG A 390 -20.55 -7.94 1.20
CA ARG A 390 -19.84 -8.40 2.39
C ARG A 390 -19.45 -9.87 2.23
N TYR A 391 -18.15 -10.14 2.11
CA TYR A 391 -17.60 -11.49 2.00
C TYR A 391 -17.75 -12.25 3.32
N GLU A 392 -18.34 -13.44 3.30
CA GLU A 392 -18.75 -14.15 4.51
C GLU A 392 -17.81 -15.23 5.02
N PRO A 393 -17.13 -16.03 4.18
CA PRO A 393 -16.43 -17.23 4.65
C PRO A 393 -15.32 -16.97 5.66
N GLY A 394 -14.61 -15.84 5.53
CA GLY A 394 -13.51 -15.47 6.39
C GLY A 394 -13.14 -13.99 6.28
N PHE A 395 -11.87 -13.65 6.49
CA PHE A 395 -11.41 -12.27 6.34
C PHE A 395 -10.93 -12.01 4.91
N LEU A 396 -11.59 -11.07 4.24
CA LEU A 396 -11.18 -10.61 2.91
C LEU A 396 -10.15 -9.49 3.04
N HIS A 397 -8.95 -9.73 2.53
CA HIS A 397 -7.85 -8.76 2.62
C HIS A 397 -7.26 -8.38 1.25
N GLN A 398 -7.82 -8.87 0.16
CA GLN A 398 -7.35 -8.55 -1.19
C GLN A 398 -7.55 -7.08 -1.57
N LYS A 399 -6.70 -6.56 -2.44
CA LYS A 399 -6.75 -5.23 -3.03
C LYS A 399 -6.66 -5.39 -4.53
N VAL A 400 -7.83 -5.43 -5.16
CA VAL A 400 -8.00 -5.69 -6.58
C VAL A 400 -8.94 -4.66 -7.17
N VAL A 401 -8.60 -4.14 -8.33
CA VAL A 401 -9.45 -3.29 -9.16
C VAL A 401 -9.57 -3.96 -10.52
N LEU A 402 -10.80 -4.17 -10.99
CA LEU A 402 -11.10 -4.65 -12.34
C LEU A 402 -11.90 -3.56 -13.06
N ILE A 403 -11.45 -3.16 -14.24
CA ILE A 403 -12.06 -2.12 -15.05
C ILE A 403 -12.42 -2.72 -16.41
N ASP A 404 -13.68 -2.68 -16.74
CA ASP A 404 -14.24 -3.21 -17.99
C ASP A 404 -13.78 -4.65 -18.26
N GLN A 405 -13.22 -4.95 -19.43
CA GLN A 405 -12.85 -6.31 -19.84
C GLN A 405 -11.33 -6.52 -19.97
N GLU A 406 -10.52 -5.45 -19.85
CA GLU A 406 -9.11 -5.49 -20.23
C GLU A 406 -8.16 -5.06 -19.13
N ILE A 407 -8.60 -4.26 -18.14
CA ILE A 407 -7.70 -3.65 -17.17
C ILE A 407 -7.93 -4.25 -15.80
N SER A 408 -6.83 -4.64 -15.16
CA SER A 408 -6.84 -4.99 -13.74
C SER A 408 -5.67 -4.36 -12.99
N ALA A 409 -5.82 -4.15 -11.70
CA ALA A 409 -4.75 -3.73 -10.83
C ALA A 409 -4.79 -4.51 -9.51
N ILE A 410 -3.65 -5.06 -9.12
CA ILE A 410 -3.51 -5.88 -7.91
C ILE A 410 -2.29 -5.39 -7.14
N GLY A 411 -2.42 -5.26 -5.82
CA GLY A 411 -1.30 -4.80 -5.00
C GLY A 411 -1.58 -4.65 -3.53
N SER A 412 -1.00 -3.62 -2.92
CA SER A 412 -1.07 -3.40 -1.48
C SER A 412 -2.03 -2.30 -1.04
N ALA A 413 -2.50 -1.43 -1.95
CA ALA A 413 -3.26 -0.24 -1.62
C ALA A 413 -4.71 -0.55 -1.23
N ASN A 414 -5.10 -0.21 -0.02
CA ASN A 414 -6.50 -0.22 0.42
C ASN A 414 -7.26 0.98 -0.14
N LEU A 415 -8.58 0.88 -0.15
CA LEU A 415 -9.48 1.98 -0.50
C LEU A 415 -9.75 2.85 0.74
N ASP A 416 -8.67 3.41 1.32
CA ASP A 416 -8.73 4.22 2.54
C ASP A 416 -7.76 5.41 2.51
N ASN A 417 -8.02 6.40 3.39
CA ASN A 417 -7.20 7.61 3.49
C ASN A 417 -5.76 7.33 3.89
N ARG A 418 -5.52 6.22 4.62
CA ARG A 418 -4.17 5.86 5.04
C ARG A 418 -3.32 5.42 3.86
N SER A 419 -3.83 4.56 2.99
CA SER A 419 -3.18 4.17 1.74
C SER A 419 -3.03 5.35 0.78
N PHE A 420 -4.00 6.28 0.78
CA PHE A 420 -3.96 7.43 -0.11
C PHE A 420 -2.87 8.45 0.23
N ARG A 421 -2.51 8.60 1.53
CA ARG A 421 -1.71 9.74 2.01
C ARG A 421 -0.55 9.40 2.92
N LEU A 422 -0.59 8.27 3.63
CA LEU A 422 0.34 7.98 4.73
C LEU A 422 1.22 6.78 4.49
N ASN A 423 0.74 5.80 3.74
CA ASN A 423 1.49 4.60 3.45
C ASN A 423 2.26 4.72 2.13
N PHE A 424 3.40 4.04 2.07
CA PHE A 424 4.00 3.64 0.79
C PHE A 424 3.28 2.40 0.31
N GLU A 425 2.67 2.48 -0.87
CA GLU A 425 1.90 1.41 -1.47
C GLU A 425 2.46 1.04 -2.85
N VAL A 426 2.07 -0.12 -3.35
CA VAL A 426 2.40 -0.58 -4.69
C VAL A 426 1.21 -1.29 -5.32
N MET A 427 0.91 -0.97 -6.58
CA MET A 427 -0.07 -1.66 -7.41
C MET A 427 0.59 -2.06 -8.73
N LEU A 428 0.32 -3.27 -9.20
CA LEU A 428 0.64 -3.69 -10.55
C LEU A 428 -0.62 -3.52 -11.41
N LEU A 429 -0.59 -2.56 -12.30
CA LEU A 429 -1.59 -2.37 -13.35
C LEU A 429 -1.25 -3.30 -14.51
N THR A 430 -2.24 -4.03 -15.01
CA THR A 430 -2.13 -4.92 -16.17
C THR A 430 -3.21 -4.55 -17.19
N VAL A 431 -2.87 -4.63 -18.45
CA VAL A 431 -3.82 -4.43 -19.57
C VAL A 431 -3.73 -5.64 -20.48
N ASP A 432 -4.67 -6.56 -20.31
CA ASP A 432 -4.77 -7.81 -21.06
C ASP A 432 -6.14 -8.44 -20.82
N ILE A 433 -6.83 -8.83 -21.89
CA ILE A 433 -8.18 -9.42 -21.83
C ILE A 433 -8.16 -10.78 -21.12
N GLY A 434 -7.14 -11.61 -21.38
CA GLY A 434 -7.03 -12.94 -20.81
C GLY A 434 -6.86 -12.87 -19.30
N PHE A 435 -5.89 -12.07 -18.83
CA PHE A 435 -5.65 -11.90 -17.40
C PHE A 435 -6.82 -11.20 -16.69
N ALA A 436 -7.42 -10.18 -17.31
CA ALA A 436 -8.61 -9.52 -16.74
C ALA A 436 -9.79 -10.50 -16.62
N SER A 437 -9.94 -11.46 -17.57
CA SER A 437 -10.94 -12.52 -17.48
C SER A 437 -10.69 -13.48 -16.30
N GLU A 438 -9.43 -13.84 -16.03
CA GLU A 438 -9.08 -14.63 -14.83
C GLU A 438 -9.42 -13.89 -13.53
N VAL A 439 -9.08 -12.60 -13.47
CA VAL A 439 -9.43 -11.73 -12.34
C VAL A 439 -10.95 -11.62 -12.18
N GLN A 440 -11.69 -11.47 -13.28
CA GLN A 440 -13.16 -11.45 -13.27
C GLN A 440 -13.73 -12.73 -12.68
N GLN A 441 -13.30 -13.90 -13.17
CA GLN A 441 -13.79 -15.19 -12.68
C GLN A 441 -13.50 -15.38 -11.18
N MET A 442 -12.33 -14.96 -10.72
CA MET A 442 -11.98 -14.94 -9.31
C MET A 442 -12.92 -14.07 -8.49
N LEU A 443 -13.20 -12.84 -8.96
CA LEU A 443 -14.09 -11.89 -8.25
C LEU A 443 -15.54 -12.37 -8.26
N GLU A 444 -16.02 -12.98 -9.35
CA GLU A 444 -17.37 -13.57 -9.41
C GLU A 444 -17.56 -14.69 -8.37
N GLN A 445 -16.53 -15.54 -8.17
CA GLN A 445 -16.55 -16.55 -7.12
C GLN A 445 -16.60 -15.91 -5.72
N ASP A 446 -15.88 -14.82 -5.50
CA ASP A 446 -15.89 -14.09 -4.23
C ASP A 446 -17.25 -13.40 -4.00
N PHE A 447 -17.85 -12.79 -5.02
CA PHE A 447 -19.19 -12.20 -4.94
C PHE A 447 -20.28 -13.25 -4.67
N ALA A 448 -20.14 -14.46 -5.23
CA ALA A 448 -21.07 -15.57 -4.98
C ALA A 448 -21.06 -16.04 -3.51
N GLN A 449 -19.98 -15.75 -2.77
CA GLN A 449 -19.81 -16.05 -1.35
C GLN A 449 -20.05 -14.83 -0.45
N ALA A 450 -20.65 -13.78 -0.98
CA ALA A 450 -20.90 -12.53 -0.27
C ALA A 450 -22.39 -12.18 -0.31
N HIS A 451 -22.87 -11.48 0.69
CA HIS A 451 -24.20 -10.89 0.62
C HIS A 451 -24.13 -9.43 0.16
N GLU A 452 -25.10 -9.00 -0.63
CA GLU A 452 -25.24 -7.60 -1.06
C GLU A 452 -25.90 -6.77 0.04
N VAL A 453 -25.27 -5.68 0.43
CA VAL A 453 -25.76 -4.78 1.48
C VAL A 453 -27.01 -4.05 1.01
N ALA A 454 -28.14 -4.31 1.66
CA ALA A 454 -29.43 -3.68 1.33
C ALA A 454 -29.56 -2.25 1.89
N LYS A 455 -30.31 -1.40 1.19
CA LYS A 455 -30.64 -0.04 1.68
C LYS A 455 -31.33 -0.04 3.05
N GLN A 456 -32.08 -1.09 3.35
CA GLN A 456 -32.80 -1.30 4.61
C GLN A 456 -31.85 -1.51 5.79
N GLU A 457 -30.74 -2.21 5.63
CA GLU A 457 -29.76 -2.46 6.70
C GLU A 457 -29.27 -1.15 7.36
N SER A 458 -29.05 -0.12 6.54
CA SER A 458 -28.69 1.22 7.04
C SER A 458 -29.80 1.83 7.91
N ARG A 459 -31.09 1.51 7.67
CA ARG A 459 -32.22 2.02 8.44
C ARG A 459 -32.39 1.24 9.74
N GLU A 460 -32.21 -0.06 9.69
CA GLU A 460 -32.40 -1.00 10.82
C GLU A 460 -31.24 -0.95 11.84
N THR A 461 -30.07 -0.45 11.44
CA THR A 461 -28.93 -0.28 12.35
C THR A 461 -29.31 0.57 13.56
N HIS A 462 -29.03 0.08 14.78
CA HIS A 462 -29.39 0.73 16.04
C HIS A 462 -28.79 2.15 16.17
N ARG A 463 -29.52 3.08 16.81
CA ARG A 463 -29.11 4.50 16.92
C ARG A 463 -27.72 4.68 17.55
N LEU A 464 -27.41 3.95 18.62
CA LEU A 464 -26.10 4.01 19.30
C LEU A 464 -24.97 3.55 18.39
N GLN A 465 -25.22 2.52 17.57
CA GLN A 465 -24.26 2.02 16.59
C GLN A 465 -23.98 3.05 15.50
N LYS A 466 -25.02 3.76 15.02
CA LYS A 466 -24.85 4.88 14.07
C LYS A 466 -24.05 6.03 14.66
N ILE A 467 -24.22 6.34 15.95
CA ILE A 467 -23.41 7.36 16.64
C ILE A 467 -21.95 6.88 16.70
N GLY A 468 -21.71 5.64 17.09
CA GLY A 468 -20.35 5.06 17.11
C GLY A 468 -19.66 5.09 15.74
N MET A 469 -20.37 4.77 14.64
CA MET A 469 -19.87 4.87 13.28
C MET A 469 -19.50 6.32 12.89
N ARG A 470 -20.32 7.30 13.29
CA ARG A 470 -20.04 8.73 13.04
C ARG A 470 -18.85 9.22 13.83
N ILE A 471 -18.68 8.78 15.08
CA ILE A 471 -17.49 9.08 15.88
C ILE A 471 -16.25 8.45 15.25
N ALA A 472 -16.32 7.18 14.81
CA ALA A 472 -15.24 6.52 14.10
C ALA A 472 -14.84 7.28 12.80
N ARG A 473 -15.82 7.87 12.10
CA ARG A 473 -15.55 8.70 10.91
C ARG A 473 -14.73 9.95 11.22
N LEU A 474 -14.79 10.52 12.42
CA LEU A 474 -14.00 11.72 12.76
C LEU A 474 -12.48 11.46 12.70
N ILE A 475 -12.06 10.21 12.91
CA ILE A 475 -10.67 9.80 12.82
C ILE A 475 -10.30 9.21 11.45
N SER A 476 -11.23 9.20 10.48
CA SER A 476 -10.99 8.68 9.13
C SER A 476 -9.78 9.30 8.39
N PRO A 477 -9.34 10.55 8.64
CA PRO A 477 -8.14 11.09 8.00
C PRO A 477 -6.84 10.36 8.37
N ILE A 478 -6.86 9.55 9.43
CA ILE A 478 -5.69 8.78 9.91
C ILE A 478 -5.91 7.25 9.90
N LEU A 479 -7.11 6.81 9.49
CA LEU A 479 -7.49 5.41 9.31
C LEU A 479 -7.19 4.91 7.90
#